data_be5205324aa0ee17ce6acbdab24142fe
#
_entry.id   be5205324aa0ee17ce6acbdab24142fe
#
_cell.length_a   1.000
_cell.length_b   1.000
_cell.length_c   1.000
_cell.angle_alpha   90.00
_cell.angle_beta   90.00
_cell.angle_gamma   90.00
#
_symmetry.space_group_name_H-M   'P 1'
#
loop_
_entity.id
_entity.type
_entity.pdbx_description
1 polymer ?
#
loop_
_entity_poly.entity_id
_entity_poly.type
_entity_poly.pdbx_seq_one_letter_code
_entity_poly.pdbx_strand_id
1 'polypeptide(L)'
;MDKPQAWLEASMICSGELAEAVAEVFSRFSPDGVVMNSVTHYDALGHEEIPTGDMQVVAYFPQDEQTEGIRRQLEESIWHMSQIAPLGSIEYKLIVDQNWMEAWKANYKPLKIGRNLIVLPAWVDPDLAQGRVPIIISPDMAFGTGTHPSTQLCMLALEKYGVKEMDVIDVGTGSGILSIEAAKLGANRILGVDYDPEAIPSAINNAALNGVGDKIVFEVGTHTDVLSRTDGLNLAPRVIANILSPILAKMLSTGLADLVAPSGLLFLGGVLEHQAQDLADLARSVGLTLRETLHQEDWVVLVLHKHG
;
A
#
# COMPACT_ATOMS: atom_id res chain seq x y z
N MET A 1 -28.43 3.02 -15.54
CA MET A 1 -28.39 3.91 -14.36
C MET A 1 -27.86 5.24 -14.84
N ASP A 2 -28.60 6.32 -14.63
CA ASP A 2 -28.14 7.67 -14.99
C ASP A 2 -26.87 7.97 -14.16
N LYS A 3 -25.83 8.51 -14.83
CA LYS A 3 -24.61 8.97 -14.16
C LYS A 3 -24.97 10.09 -13.17
N PRO A 4 -24.39 10.13 -11.97
CA PRO A 4 -24.65 11.21 -11.03
C PRO A 4 -24.30 12.57 -11.66
N GLN A 5 -25.17 13.57 -11.45
CA GLN A 5 -24.97 14.92 -12.00
C GLN A 5 -23.97 15.76 -11.20
N ALA A 6 -23.62 15.34 -9.99
CA ALA A 6 -22.67 16.01 -9.11
C ALA A 6 -21.94 15.00 -8.22
N TRP A 7 -20.78 15.40 -7.74
CA TRP A 7 -19.93 14.62 -6.83
C TRP A 7 -19.59 15.45 -5.60
N LEU A 8 -19.52 14.79 -4.44
CA LEU A 8 -18.98 15.37 -3.22
C LEU A 8 -17.54 14.91 -3.06
N GLU A 9 -16.58 15.84 -3.12
CA GLU A 9 -15.20 15.60 -2.71
C GLU A 9 -15.13 15.71 -1.19
N ALA A 10 -14.55 14.71 -0.54
CA ALA A 10 -14.13 14.79 0.85
C ALA A 10 -12.60 14.71 0.89
N SER A 11 -11.97 15.63 1.58
CA SER A 11 -10.51 15.64 1.73
C SER A 11 -10.09 15.88 3.17
N MET A 12 -8.94 15.31 3.56
CA MET A 12 -8.35 15.49 4.88
C MET A 12 -6.83 15.51 4.76
N ILE A 13 -6.19 16.42 5.50
CA ILE A 13 -4.73 16.41 5.69
C ILE A 13 -4.44 15.73 7.01
N CYS A 14 -3.53 14.76 6.98
CA CYS A 14 -3.06 14.04 8.16
C CYS A 14 -1.56 13.73 8.02
N SER A 15 -0.92 13.34 9.13
CA SER A 15 0.47 12.90 9.07
C SER A 15 0.62 11.70 8.13
N GLY A 16 1.76 11.58 7.46
CA GLY A 16 2.05 10.46 6.55
C GLY A 16 1.83 9.08 7.22
N GLU A 17 2.09 8.97 8.52
CA GLU A 17 1.87 7.74 9.31
C GLU A 17 0.39 7.32 9.35
N LEU A 18 -0.54 8.29 9.36
CA LEU A 18 -1.97 8.03 9.44
C LEU A 18 -2.67 8.01 8.08
N ALA A 19 -1.99 8.45 7.03
CA ALA A 19 -2.59 8.63 5.71
C ALA A 19 -3.20 7.35 5.17
N GLU A 20 -2.54 6.23 5.38
CA GLU A 20 -3.02 4.92 4.96
C GLU A 20 -4.28 4.51 5.70
N ALA A 21 -4.30 4.65 7.02
CA ALA A 21 -5.47 4.32 7.83
C ALA A 21 -6.68 5.24 7.51
N VAL A 22 -6.41 6.51 7.25
CA VAL A 22 -7.44 7.47 6.78
C VAL A 22 -7.93 7.08 5.39
N ALA A 23 -7.04 6.74 4.47
CA ALA A 23 -7.39 6.32 3.11
C ALA A 23 -8.25 5.04 3.12
N GLU A 24 -7.95 4.08 3.99
CA GLU A 24 -8.78 2.88 4.16
C GLU A 24 -10.20 3.23 4.61
N VAL A 25 -10.35 4.13 5.59
CA VAL A 25 -11.68 4.57 6.02
C VAL A 25 -12.43 5.26 4.88
N PHE A 26 -11.76 6.14 4.13
CA PHE A 26 -12.36 6.84 2.99
C PHE A 26 -12.77 5.88 1.87
N SER A 27 -11.96 4.84 1.61
CA SER A 27 -12.22 3.87 0.54
C SER A 27 -13.48 3.05 0.76
N ARG A 28 -13.87 2.79 2.01
CA ARG A 28 -15.11 2.07 2.35
C ARG A 28 -16.37 2.75 1.83
N PHE A 29 -16.30 4.04 1.59
CA PHE A 29 -17.42 4.87 1.16
C PHE A 29 -17.29 5.39 -0.27
N SER A 30 -16.09 5.30 -0.88
CA SER A 30 -15.81 5.83 -2.22
C SER A 30 -15.76 4.72 -3.26
N PRO A 31 -16.74 4.65 -4.19
CA PRO A 31 -16.79 3.62 -5.22
C PRO A 31 -15.67 3.74 -6.26
N ASP A 32 -15.07 4.93 -6.39
CA ASP A 32 -14.03 5.24 -7.38
C ASP A 32 -12.61 5.31 -6.76
N GLY A 33 -12.47 4.86 -5.50
CA GLY A 33 -11.19 4.82 -4.79
C GLY A 33 -10.80 6.14 -4.12
N VAL A 34 -9.59 6.16 -3.56
CA VAL A 34 -9.03 7.26 -2.77
C VAL A 34 -7.71 7.70 -3.37
N VAL A 35 -7.46 8.99 -3.38
CA VAL A 35 -6.19 9.60 -3.81
C VAL A 35 -5.41 10.07 -2.60
N MET A 36 -4.12 9.77 -2.57
CA MET A 36 -3.20 10.33 -1.59
C MET A 36 -2.14 11.18 -2.29
N ASN A 37 -2.02 12.43 -1.86
CA ASN A 37 -1.04 13.37 -2.38
C ASN A 37 -0.14 13.85 -1.25
N SER A 38 1.17 13.94 -1.49
CA SER A 38 2.09 14.60 -0.56
C SER A 38 1.75 16.09 -0.46
N VAL A 39 1.67 16.61 0.76
CA VAL A 39 1.48 18.04 0.99
C VAL A 39 2.84 18.73 0.91
N THR A 40 2.97 19.67 -0.02
CA THR A 40 4.18 20.47 -0.20
C THR A 40 3.92 21.93 0.16
N HIS A 41 4.95 22.65 0.60
CA HIS A 41 4.96 24.09 0.69
C HIS A 41 6.12 24.64 -0.14
N TYR A 42 5.97 25.88 -0.64
CA TYR A 42 7.07 26.54 -1.33
C TYR A 42 8.08 27.09 -0.31
N ASP A 43 9.36 27.06 -0.66
CA ASP A 43 10.40 27.74 0.12
C ASP A 43 10.11 29.25 0.25
N ALA A 44 10.82 29.94 1.14
CA ALA A 44 10.61 31.37 1.39
C ALA A 44 10.85 32.27 0.15
N LEU A 45 11.44 31.72 -0.91
CA LEU A 45 11.71 32.40 -2.18
C LEU A 45 10.78 31.94 -3.30
N GLY A 46 9.93 30.92 -3.06
CA GLY A 46 8.98 30.39 -4.03
C GLY A 46 9.61 29.57 -5.18
N HIS A 47 10.81 29.03 -4.96
CA HIS A 47 11.58 28.34 -6.00
C HIS A 47 11.53 26.82 -5.92
N GLU A 48 11.35 26.25 -4.71
CA GLU A 48 11.33 24.79 -4.51
C GLU A 48 10.08 24.37 -3.72
N GLU A 49 9.46 23.28 -4.15
CA GLU A 49 8.40 22.58 -3.38
C GLU A 49 9.07 21.67 -2.34
N ILE A 50 8.80 21.94 -1.06
CA ILE A 50 9.32 21.18 0.07
C ILE A 50 8.18 20.34 0.67
N PRO A 51 8.30 18.99 0.73
CA PRO A 51 7.32 18.14 1.41
C PRO A 51 7.21 18.49 2.90
N THR A 52 5.98 18.52 3.42
CA THR A 52 5.73 18.76 4.85
C THR A 52 5.79 17.49 5.71
N GLY A 53 5.83 16.31 5.08
CA GLY A 53 5.62 15.01 5.74
C GLY A 53 4.15 14.67 5.95
N ASP A 54 3.25 15.60 5.65
CA ASP A 54 1.81 15.35 5.68
C ASP A 54 1.31 14.85 4.32
N MET A 55 0.19 14.11 4.37
CA MET A 55 -0.50 13.61 3.20
C MET A 55 -1.93 14.16 3.16
N GLN A 56 -2.38 14.53 1.99
CA GLN A 56 -3.78 14.82 1.72
C GLN A 56 -4.44 13.55 1.19
N VAL A 57 -5.47 13.08 1.88
CA VAL A 57 -6.34 11.98 1.46
C VAL A 57 -7.60 12.57 0.87
N VAL A 58 -7.99 12.14 -0.33
CA VAL A 58 -9.14 12.67 -1.07
C VAL A 58 -9.98 11.51 -1.58
N ALA A 59 -11.29 11.59 -1.38
CA ALA A 59 -12.27 10.65 -1.91
C ALA A 59 -13.45 11.38 -2.55
N TYR A 60 -14.17 10.69 -3.43
CA TYR A 60 -15.26 11.25 -4.19
C TYR A 60 -16.49 10.37 -4.09
N PHE A 61 -17.63 10.97 -3.76
CA PHE A 61 -18.91 10.27 -3.58
C PHE A 61 -19.95 10.82 -4.56
N PRO A 62 -20.77 9.98 -5.19
CA PRO A 62 -21.93 10.46 -5.94
C PRO A 62 -22.82 11.31 -5.06
N GLN A 63 -23.24 12.48 -5.56
CA GLN A 63 -24.20 13.33 -4.85
C GLN A 63 -25.62 12.82 -5.11
N ASP A 64 -26.15 12.01 -4.20
CA ASP A 64 -27.48 11.41 -4.23
C ASP A 64 -28.17 11.45 -2.86
N GLU A 65 -29.27 10.70 -2.70
CA GLU A 65 -30.01 10.63 -1.44
C GLU A 65 -29.23 9.95 -0.31
N GLN A 66 -28.19 9.16 -0.62
CA GLN A 66 -27.37 8.43 0.35
C GLN A 66 -26.17 9.24 0.85
N THR A 67 -25.79 10.31 0.16
CA THR A 67 -24.60 11.12 0.44
C THR A 67 -24.53 11.63 1.87
N GLU A 68 -25.65 12.08 2.43
CA GLU A 68 -25.68 12.57 3.81
C GLU A 68 -25.49 11.44 4.85
N GLY A 69 -25.94 10.22 4.51
CA GLY A 69 -25.69 9.02 5.31
C GLY A 69 -24.21 8.62 5.28
N ILE A 70 -23.61 8.62 4.11
CA ILE A 70 -22.18 8.33 3.91
C ILE A 70 -21.32 9.35 4.68
N ARG A 71 -21.62 10.63 4.52
CA ARG A 71 -20.91 11.71 5.22
C ARG A 71 -20.90 11.51 6.73
N ARG A 72 -22.06 11.19 7.33
CA ARG A 72 -22.16 10.95 8.77
C ARG A 72 -21.34 9.74 9.21
N GLN A 73 -21.40 8.63 8.48
CA GLN A 73 -20.62 7.44 8.79
C GLN A 73 -19.12 7.66 8.63
N LEU A 74 -18.71 8.43 7.64
CA LEU A 74 -17.32 8.82 7.44
C LEU A 74 -16.82 9.69 8.59
N GLU A 75 -17.59 10.72 8.98
CA GLU A 75 -17.26 11.60 10.11
C GLU A 75 -17.18 10.80 11.43
N GLU A 76 -18.09 9.85 11.66
CA GLU A 76 -18.07 8.98 12.83
C GLU A 76 -16.84 8.07 12.86
N SER A 77 -16.47 7.49 11.71
CA SER A 77 -15.28 6.64 11.59
C SER A 77 -14.00 7.42 11.86
N ILE A 78 -13.87 8.62 11.32
CA ILE A 78 -12.72 9.50 11.57
C ILE A 78 -12.71 10.00 13.01
N TRP A 79 -13.88 10.27 13.62
CA TRP A 79 -13.96 10.63 15.02
C TRP A 79 -13.42 9.49 15.92
N HIS A 80 -13.77 8.23 15.64
CA HIS A 80 -13.22 7.09 16.39
C HIS A 80 -11.69 6.99 16.27
N MET A 81 -11.15 7.20 15.06
CA MET A 81 -9.70 7.24 14.86
C MET A 81 -9.04 8.39 15.61
N SER A 82 -9.67 9.56 15.67
CA SER A 82 -9.14 10.74 16.37
C SER A 82 -8.99 10.53 17.90
N GLN A 83 -9.65 9.52 18.47
CA GLN A 83 -9.45 9.14 19.88
C GLN A 83 -8.11 8.41 20.12
N ILE A 84 -7.48 7.92 19.05
CA ILE A 84 -6.21 7.15 19.12
C ILE A 84 -5.05 8.03 18.70
N ALA A 85 -5.24 8.89 17.69
CA ALA A 85 -4.22 9.78 17.16
C ALA A 85 -4.85 11.10 16.67
N PRO A 86 -4.13 12.24 16.77
CA PRO A 86 -4.67 13.52 16.35
C PRO A 86 -4.94 13.55 14.85
N LEU A 87 -6.19 13.77 14.47
CA LEU A 87 -6.64 13.95 13.09
C LEU A 87 -7.29 15.32 12.92
N GLY A 88 -7.16 15.89 11.73
CA GLY A 88 -7.84 17.12 11.31
C GLY A 88 -9.34 16.90 11.04
N SER A 89 -9.99 17.94 10.55
CA SER A 89 -11.37 17.87 10.07
C SER A 89 -11.42 17.44 8.60
N ILE A 90 -12.50 16.77 8.22
CA ILE A 90 -12.79 16.48 6.82
C ILE A 90 -13.32 17.77 6.17
N GLU A 91 -12.74 18.15 5.05
CA GLU A 91 -13.24 19.22 4.19
C GLU A 91 -14.10 18.63 3.08
N TYR A 92 -15.25 19.25 2.80
CA TYR A 92 -16.18 18.82 1.77
C TYR A 92 -16.34 19.88 0.69
N LYS A 93 -16.31 19.46 -0.58
CA LYS A 93 -16.48 20.34 -1.73
C LYS A 93 -17.43 19.70 -2.74
N LEU A 94 -18.48 20.41 -3.12
CA LEU A 94 -19.39 19.95 -4.17
C LEU A 94 -18.78 20.22 -5.55
N ILE A 95 -18.74 19.18 -6.39
CA ILE A 95 -18.22 19.23 -7.76
C ILE A 95 -19.36 18.91 -8.73
N VAL A 96 -19.73 19.87 -9.57
CA VAL A 96 -20.91 19.83 -10.45
C VAL A 96 -20.52 19.60 -11.93
N ASP A 97 -19.32 19.13 -12.23
CA ASP A 97 -18.87 18.99 -13.62
C ASP A 97 -18.77 17.52 -14.06
N GLN A 98 -19.49 17.18 -15.14
CA GLN A 98 -19.52 15.82 -15.71
C GLN A 98 -18.17 15.37 -16.31
N ASN A 99 -17.29 16.31 -16.65
CA ASN A 99 -15.97 16.01 -17.23
C ASN A 99 -14.86 15.87 -16.18
N TRP A 100 -15.18 16.08 -14.91
CA TRP A 100 -14.17 16.11 -13.86
C TRP A 100 -13.49 14.75 -13.63
N MET A 101 -14.26 13.67 -13.60
CA MET A 101 -13.69 12.32 -13.41
C MET A 101 -12.78 11.90 -14.56
N GLU A 102 -13.13 12.29 -15.79
CA GLU A 102 -12.26 12.06 -16.95
C GLU A 102 -11.02 12.96 -16.91
N ALA A 103 -11.15 14.20 -16.44
CA ALA A 103 -10.01 15.08 -16.21
C ALA A 103 -9.09 14.58 -15.08
N TRP A 104 -9.65 14.02 -14.02
CA TRP A 104 -8.88 13.37 -12.95
C TRP A 104 -8.14 12.13 -13.46
N LYS A 105 -8.82 11.23 -14.20
CA LYS A 105 -8.19 10.08 -14.85
C LYS A 105 -7.08 10.49 -15.82
N ALA A 106 -7.26 11.58 -16.54
CA ALA A 106 -6.25 12.13 -17.47
C ALA A 106 -5.01 12.70 -16.74
N ASN A 107 -5.17 13.16 -15.49
CA ASN A 107 -4.07 13.67 -14.67
C ASN A 107 -3.32 12.57 -13.89
N TYR A 108 -3.84 11.34 -13.86
CA TYR A 108 -3.16 10.22 -13.22
C TYR A 108 -1.97 9.78 -14.08
N LYS A 109 -0.77 10.12 -13.64
CA LYS A 109 0.47 9.83 -14.38
C LYS A 109 0.96 8.42 -14.05
N PRO A 110 1.41 7.65 -15.06
CA PRO A 110 2.15 6.41 -14.84
C PRO A 110 3.32 6.62 -13.88
N LEU A 111 3.39 5.80 -12.83
CA LEU A 111 4.41 5.94 -11.79
C LEU A 111 5.59 5.01 -12.11
N LYS A 112 6.73 5.58 -12.49
CA LYS A 112 7.97 4.83 -12.72
C LYS A 112 8.65 4.52 -11.39
N ILE A 113 8.92 3.23 -11.13
CA ILE A 113 9.61 2.78 -9.94
C ILE A 113 10.89 2.06 -10.36
N GLY A 114 11.97 2.37 -9.67
CA GLY A 114 13.26 1.76 -9.97
C GLY A 114 13.67 1.86 -11.43
N ARG A 115 14.34 0.82 -11.91
CA ARG A 115 14.84 0.75 -13.28
C ARG A 115 13.85 0.14 -14.26
N ASN A 116 13.10 -0.87 -13.82
CA ASN A 116 12.34 -1.74 -14.71
C ASN A 116 10.85 -1.74 -14.47
N LEU A 117 10.34 -1.09 -13.41
CA LEU A 117 8.92 -1.16 -13.03
C LEU A 117 8.18 0.12 -13.41
N ILE A 118 6.88 -0.04 -13.69
CA ILE A 118 5.94 1.06 -13.84
C ILE A 118 4.57 0.64 -13.32
N VAL A 119 3.99 1.43 -12.42
CA VAL A 119 2.62 1.24 -11.95
C VAL A 119 1.67 2.02 -12.86
N LEU A 120 0.65 1.34 -13.34
CA LEU A 120 -0.36 1.86 -14.24
C LEU A 120 -1.75 1.64 -13.63
N PRO A 121 -2.63 2.65 -13.64
CA PRO A 121 -4.04 2.41 -13.33
C PRO A 121 -4.70 1.52 -14.40
N ALA A 122 -5.74 0.79 -14.02
CA ALA A 122 -6.41 -0.17 -14.89
C ALA A 122 -7.03 0.43 -16.18
N TRP A 123 -7.26 1.74 -16.23
CA TRP A 123 -7.78 2.45 -17.42
C TRP A 123 -6.69 3.00 -18.35
N VAL A 124 -5.42 2.85 -18.01
CA VAL A 124 -4.28 3.32 -18.82
C VAL A 124 -3.80 2.18 -19.72
N ASP A 125 -3.51 2.52 -20.97
CA ASP A 125 -3.00 1.55 -21.94
C ASP A 125 -1.65 0.98 -21.48
N PRO A 126 -1.51 -0.35 -21.34
CA PRO A 126 -0.26 -1.00 -20.97
C PRO A 126 0.91 -0.70 -21.94
N ASP A 127 0.65 -0.33 -23.19
CA ASP A 127 1.68 0.03 -24.17
C ASP A 127 2.47 1.28 -23.73
N LEU A 128 1.93 2.08 -22.79
CA LEU A 128 2.66 3.21 -22.19
C LEU A 128 3.78 2.78 -21.23
N ALA A 129 3.96 1.49 -20.99
CA ALA A 129 5.03 0.97 -20.13
C ALA A 129 6.46 1.26 -20.65
N GLN A 130 6.62 1.59 -21.93
CA GLN A 130 7.91 2.03 -22.53
C GLN A 130 9.07 1.06 -22.25
N GLY A 131 8.81 -0.25 -22.33
CA GLY A 131 9.79 -1.31 -22.07
C GLY A 131 10.01 -1.66 -20.60
N ARG A 132 9.26 -1.04 -19.67
CA ARG A 132 9.22 -1.42 -18.26
C ARG A 132 8.20 -2.52 -18.03
N VAL A 133 8.32 -3.23 -16.92
CA VAL A 133 7.34 -4.22 -16.46
C VAL A 133 6.12 -3.50 -15.90
N PRO A 134 4.95 -3.57 -16.54
CA PRO A 134 3.76 -2.90 -16.05
C PRO A 134 3.14 -3.69 -14.89
N ILE A 135 2.77 -2.96 -13.85
CA ILE A 135 1.96 -3.42 -12.73
C ILE A 135 0.67 -2.61 -12.77
N ILE A 136 -0.41 -3.28 -13.13
CA ILE A 136 -1.72 -2.67 -13.34
C ILE A 136 -2.51 -2.78 -12.05
N ILE A 137 -2.94 -1.66 -11.50
CA ILE A 137 -3.74 -1.61 -10.27
C ILE A 137 -5.05 -0.89 -10.55
N SER A 138 -6.16 -1.52 -10.18
CA SER A 138 -7.43 -0.83 -10.04
C SER A 138 -7.42 -0.12 -8.69
N PRO A 139 -7.63 1.21 -8.64
CA PRO A 139 -7.70 1.94 -7.39
C PRO A 139 -9.00 1.68 -6.60
N ASP A 140 -9.80 0.70 -7.05
CA ASP A 140 -11.05 0.32 -6.42
C ASP A 140 -10.79 -0.40 -5.09
N MET A 141 -11.19 0.22 -3.99
CA MET A 141 -11.50 -0.40 -2.70
C MET A 141 -10.38 -1.07 -1.88
N ALA A 142 -9.13 -1.21 -2.34
CA ALA A 142 -8.06 -1.78 -1.52
C ALA A 142 -6.86 -0.85 -1.40
N PHE A 143 -6.28 -0.93 -0.22
CA PHE A 143 -5.02 -0.30 0.16
C PHE A 143 -3.87 -0.69 -0.78
N GLY A 144 -2.94 0.25 -1.08
CA GLY A 144 -1.74 -0.05 -1.86
C GLY A 144 -1.86 0.25 -3.36
N THR A 145 -2.24 1.49 -3.74
CA THR A 145 -2.26 1.93 -5.16
C THR A 145 -0.86 2.13 -5.76
N GLY A 146 0.20 1.94 -4.97
CA GLY A 146 1.58 2.15 -5.39
C GLY A 146 2.07 3.60 -5.31
N THR A 147 1.20 4.55 -4.99
CA THR A 147 1.56 5.98 -4.91
C THR A 147 2.27 6.34 -3.61
N HIS A 148 2.04 5.58 -2.54
CA HIS A 148 2.65 5.85 -1.24
C HIS A 148 4.15 5.53 -1.23
N PRO A 149 5.02 6.39 -0.63
CA PRO A 149 6.47 6.17 -0.58
C PRO A 149 6.89 4.81 -0.01
N SER A 150 6.20 4.31 1.03
CA SER A 150 6.52 3.00 1.62
C SER A 150 6.32 1.85 0.63
N THR A 151 5.25 1.89 -0.17
CA THR A 151 4.99 0.88 -1.20
C THR A 151 6.05 0.94 -2.30
N GLN A 152 6.40 2.15 -2.76
CA GLN A 152 7.47 2.35 -3.74
C GLN A 152 8.81 1.81 -3.24
N LEU A 153 9.14 2.04 -1.97
CA LEU A 153 10.37 1.52 -1.36
C LEU A 153 10.37 -0.01 -1.26
N CYS A 154 9.24 -0.65 -0.93
CA CYS A 154 9.13 -2.11 -0.93
C CYS A 154 9.32 -2.66 -2.35
N MET A 155 8.73 -2.02 -3.35
CA MET A 155 8.92 -2.39 -4.77
C MET A 155 10.38 -2.24 -5.19
N LEU A 156 11.05 -1.14 -4.82
CA LEU A 156 12.48 -0.96 -5.06
C LEU A 156 13.33 -2.04 -4.39
N ALA A 157 12.96 -2.46 -3.18
CA ALA A 157 13.65 -3.53 -2.46
C ALA A 157 13.50 -4.87 -3.18
N LEU A 158 12.29 -5.23 -3.63
CA LEU A 158 12.04 -6.46 -4.38
C LEU A 158 12.79 -6.48 -5.70
N GLU A 159 12.78 -5.36 -6.47
CA GLU A 159 13.56 -5.24 -7.70
C GLU A 159 15.07 -5.42 -7.42
N LYS A 160 15.60 -4.76 -6.38
CA LYS A 160 17.03 -4.76 -6.04
C LYS A 160 17.54 -6.12 -5.60
N TYR A 161 16.80 -6.80 -4.72
CA TYR A 161 17.23 -8.06 -4.11
C TYR A 161 16.80 -9.29 -4.89
N GLY A 162 15.86 -9.13 -5.81
CA GLY A 162 15.37 -10.17 -6.69
C GLY A 162 14.50 -11.23 -5.99
N VAL A 163 13.58 -11.77 -6.74
CA VAL A 163 12.63 -12.82 -6.30
C VAL A 163 12.56 -13.99 -7.28
N LYS A 164 13.33 -13.93 -8.38
CA LYS A 164 13.24 -14.92 -9.46
C LYS A 164 13.46 -16.33 -8.95
N GLU A 165 12.53 -17.23 -9.29
CA GLU A 165 12.53 -18.64 -8.91
C GLU A 165 12.47 -18.89 -7.39
N MET A 166 12.04 -17.87 -6.62
CA MET A 166 11.89 -17.94 -5.16
C MET A 166 10.41 -17.96 -4.78
N ASP A 167 10.12 -18.60 -3.65
CA ASP A 167 8.83 -18.46 -3.00
C ASP A 167 8.79 -17.14 -2.23
N VAL A 168 7.62 -16.50 -2.19
CA VAL A 168 7.41 -15.19 -1.58
C VAL A 168 6.19 -15.24 -0.68
N ILE A 169 6.28 -14.63 0.50
CA ILE A 169 5.15 -14.41 1.40
C ILE A 169 4.98 -12.89 1.57
N ASP A 170 3.77 -12.40 1.33
CA ASP A 170 3.37 -10.99 1.44
C ASP A 170 2.30 -10.88 2.54
N VAL A 171 2.69 -10.30 3.68
CA VAL A 171 1.84 -10.19 4.88
C VAL A 171 1.27 -8.78 4.96
N GLY A 172 -0.06 -8.67 4.99
CA GLY A 172 -0.76 -7.40 4.77
C GLY A 172 -0.73 -7.02 3.30
N THR A 173 -1.18 -7.95 2.44
CA THR A 173 -1.03 -7.82 0.98
C THR A 173 -1.85 -6.68 0.38
N GLY A 174 -2.94 -6.25 1.04
CA GLY A 174 -3.82 -5.17 0.58
C GLY A 174 -4.29 -5.37 -0.85
N SER A 175 -3.98 -4.44 -1.74
CA SER A 175 -4.29 -4.53 -3.19
C SER A 175 -3.59 -5.67 -3.93
N GLY A 176 -2.64 -6.36 -3.29
CA GLY A 176 -1.81 -7.39 -3.91
C GLY A 176 -0.62 -6.85 -4.70
N ILE A 177 -0.34 -5.54 -4.67
CA ILE A 177 0.66 -4.91 -5.54
C ILE A 177 2.06 -5.54 -5.42
N LEU A 178 2.53 -5.83 -4.19
CA LEU A 178 3.85 -6.43 -3.94
C LEU A 178 3.88 -7.91 -4.36
N SER A 179 2.81 -8.63 -4.13
CA SER A 179 2.61 -10.00 -4.64
C SER A 179 2.61 -10.05 -6.16
N ILE A 180 1.92 -9.12 -6.82
CA ILE A 180 1.86 -9.01 -8.28
C ILE A 180 3.24 -8.66 -8.85
N GLU A 181 3.94 -7.71 -8.23
CA GLU A 181 5.31 -7.40 -8.61
C GLU A 181 6.22 -8.63 -8.52
N ALA A 182 6.18 -9.36 -7.41
CA ALA A 182 6.96 -10.59 -7.24
C ALA A 182 6.68 -11.60 -8.36
N ALA A 183 5.41 -11.78 -8.74
CA ALA A 183 5.02 -12.66 -9.84
C ALA A 183 5.58 -12.19 -11.19
N LYS A 184 5.50 -10.91 -11.48
CA LYS A 184 6.04 -10.28 -12.70
C LYS A 184 7.57 -10.37 -12.76
N LEU A 185 8.25 -10.31 -11.61
CA LEU A 185 9.70 -10.48 -11.50
C LEU A 185 10.15 -11.96 -11.50
N GLY A 186 9.22 -12.90 -11.66
CA GLY A 186 9.50 -14.32 -11.86
C GLY A 186 9.60 -15.15 -10.58
N ALA A 187 8.95 -14.73 -9.51
CA ALA A 187 8.77 -15.57 -8.32
C ALA A 187 8.08 -16.91 -8.67
N ASN A 188 8.36 -17.94 -7.90
CA ASN A 188 7.87 -19.29 -8.13
C ASN A 188 6.44 -19.46 -7.59
N ARG A 189 6.26 -19.40 -6.26
CA ARG A 189 4.96 -19.43 -5.58
C ARG A 189 4.84 -18.19 -4.70
N ILE A 190 3.67 -17.61 -4.66
CA ILE A 190 3.43 -16.41 -3.86
C ILE A 190 2.19 -16.63 -3.00
N LEU A 191 2.31 -16.32 -1.72
CA LEU A 191 1.22 -16.29 -0.77
C LEU A 191 1.05 -14.86 -0.27
N GLY A 192 -0.09 -14.24 -0.59
CA GLY A 192 -0.52 -12.96 -0.02
C GLY A 192 -1.57 -13.20 1.05
N VAL A 193 -1.36 -12.69 2.24
CA VAL A 193 -2.37 -12.74 3.31
C VAL A 193 -2.72 -11.36 3.80
N ASP A 194 -4.00 -11.18 4.13
CA ASP A 194 -4.48 -9.97 4.78
C ASP A 194 -5.49 -10.33 5.87
N TYR A 195 -5.46 -9.60 7.00
CA TYR A 195 -6.45 -9.81 8.06
C TYR A 195 -7.83 -9.28 7.66
N ASP A 196 -7.87 -8.32 6.72
CA ASP A 196 -9.10 -7.75 6.21
C ASP A 196 -9.66 -8.62 5.07
N PRO A 197 -10.83 -9.22 5.25
CA PRO A 197 -11.45 -10.03 4.20
C PRO A 197 -11.83 -9.21 2.95
N GLU A 198 -11.97 -7.89 3.05
CA GLU A 198 -12.30 -7.02 1.92
C GLU A 198 -11.09 -6.78 1.00
N ALA A 199 -9.87 -6.90 1.50
CA ALA A 199 -8.65 -6.78 0.70
C ALA A 199 -8.48 -7.92 -0.32
N ILE A 200 -8.89 -9.15 0.03
CA ILE A 200 -8.64 -10.35 -0.78
C ILE A 200 -9.32 -10.31 -2.16
N PRO A 201 -10.60 -9.95 -2.31
CA PRO A 201 -11.22 -9.79 -3.63
C PRO A 201 -10.51 -8.77 -4.52
N SER A 202 -10.04 -7.67 -3.95
CA SER A 202 -9.30 -6.63 -4.66
C SER A 202 -7.94 -7.16 -5.16
N ALA A 203 -7.17 -7.84 -4.31
CA ALA A 203 -5.90 -8.46 -4.67
C ALA A 203 -6.07 -9.49 -5.79
N ILE A 204 -7.10 -10.34 -5.72
CA ILE A 204 -7.42 -11.32 -6.77
C ILE A 204 -7.75 -10.61 -8.09
N ASN A 205 -8.58 -9.57 -8.06
CA ASN A 205 -8.92 -8.81 -9.25
C ASN A 205 -7.69 -8.16 -9.89
N ASN A 206 -6.85 -7.51 -9.09
CA ASN A 206 -5.60 -6.91 -9.56
C ASN A 206 -4.64 -7.96 -10.15
N ALA A 207 -4.50 -9.13 -9.53
CA ALA A 207 -3.68 -10.22 -10.07
C ALA A 207 -4.21 -10.72 -11.42
N ALA A 208 -5.54 -10.80 -11.58
CA ALA A 208 -6.17 -11.16 -12.85
C ALA A 208 -5.91 -10.12 -13.95
N LEU A 209 -6.02 -8.81 -13.64
CA LEU A 209 -5.67 -7.70 -14.55
C LEU A 209 -4.23 -7.78 -15.04
N ASN A 210 -3.35 -8.31 -14.21
CA ASN A 210 -1.92 -8.48 -14.51
C ASN A 210 -1.59 -9.82 -15.21
N GLY A 211 -2.55 -10.73 -15.35
CA GLY A 211 -2.34 -12.07 -15.91
C GLY A 211 -1.42 -12.97 -15.06
N VAL A 212 -1.43 -12.80 -13.73
CA VAL A 212 -0.59 -13.55 -12.79
C VAL A 212 -1.37 -14.26 -11.69
N GLY A 213 -2.70 -14.32 -11.81
CA GLY A 213 -3.57 -14.90 -10.79
C GLY A 213 -3.32 -16.38 -10.49
N ASP A 214 -2.78 -17.14 -11.44
CA ASP A 214 -2.41 -18.55 -11.29
C ASP A 214 -1.14 -18.78 -10.46
N LYS A 215 -0.34 -17.73 -10.22
CA LYS A 215 0.91 -17.80 -9.46
C LYS A 215 0.77 -17.37 -8.01
N ILE A 216 -0.35 -16.75 -7.65
CA ILE A 216 -0.55 -16.12 -6.35
C ILE A 216 -1.76 -16.75 -5.68
N VAL A 217 -1.56 -17.15 -4.43
CA VAL A 217 -2.66 -17.54 -3.54
C VAL A 217 -2.91 -16.37 -2.59
N PHE A 218 -4.15 -15.88 -2.56
CA PHE A 218 -4.57 -14.85 -1.61
C PHE A 218 -5.54 -15.44 -0.59
N GLU A 219 -5.30 -15.20 0.69
CA GLU A 219 -6.11 -15.74 1.79
C GLU A 219 -6.31 -14.71 2.90
N VAL A 220 -7.46 -14.77 3.55
CA VAL A 220 -7.69 -14.01 4.79
C VAL A 220 -6.87 -14.65 5.89
N GLY A 221 -6.04 -13.87 6.58
CA GLY A 221 -5.21 -14.37 7.66
C GLY A 221 -4.09 -13.43 8.05
N THR A 222 -3.29 -13.88 9.00
CA THR A 222 -2.13 -13.17 9.54
C THR A 222 -0.87 -14.03 9.39
N HIS A 223 0.29 -13.50 9.80
CA HIS A 223 1.54 -14.26 9.84
C HIS A 223 1.44 -15.55 10.68
N THR A 224 0.61 -15.59 11.73
CA THR A 224 0.41 -16.79 12.57
C THR A 224 -0.37 -17.88 11.86
N ASP A 225 -1.30 -17.50 10.98
CA ASP A 225 -2.03 -18.46 10.15
C ASP A 225 -1.09 -19.06 9.09
N VAL A 226 -0.20 -18.25 8.52
CA VAL A 226 0.85 -18.71 7.60
C VAL A 226 1.79 -19.71 8.26
N LEU A 227 2.25 -19.45 9.50
CA LEU A 227 3.10 -20.38 10.25
C LEU A 227 2.46 -21.76 10.44
N SER A 228 1.14 -21.82 10.52
CA SER A 228 0.36 -23.04 10.73
C SER A 228 0.16 -23.87 9.46
N ARG A 229 0.62 -23.41 8.30
CA ARG A 229 0.44 -24.09 7.01
C ARG A 229 1.29 -25.36 6.91
N THR A 230 0.76 -26.34 6.18
CA THR A 230 1.42 -27.64 5.95
C THR A 230 1.72 -27.91 4.49
N ASP A 231 1.42 -26.97 3.58
CA ASP A 231 1.60 -27.07 2.13
C ASP A 231 3.01 -26.62 1.66
N GLY A 232 3.91 -26.31 2.61
CA GLY A 232 5.28 -25.89 2.33
C GLY A 232 5.40 -24.40 1.96
N LEU A 233 4.36 -23.59 2.19
CA LEU A 233 4.40 -22.11 2.12
C LEU A 233 4.29 -21.48 3.52
N ASN A 234 4.76 -22.17 4.54
CA ASN A 234 4.85 -21.65 5.90
C ASN A 234 6.16 -20.89 6.17
N LEU A 235 7.11 -20.93 5.22
CA LEU A 235 8.32 -20.12 5.21
C LEU A 235 8.79 -19.88 3.77
N ALA A 236 9.42 -18.73 3.52
CA ALA A 236 9.91 -18.36 2.19
C ALA A 236 11.27 -17.63 2.24
N PRO A 237 12.06 -17.72 1.14
CA PRO A 237 13.30 -16.95 1.00
C PRO A 237 13.07 -15.44 0.98
N ARG A 238 11.86 -14.99 0.65
CA ARG A 238 11.46 -13.57 0.64
C ARG A 238 10.15 -13.42 1.36
N VAL A 239 10.16 -12.58 2.39
CA VAL A 239 8.97 -12.22 3.16
C VAL A 239 8.86 -10.69 3.15
N ILE A 240 7.66 -10.18 2.92
CA ILE A 240 7.39 -8.75 2.85
C ILE A 240 6.27 -8.44 3.83
N ALA A 241 6.38 -7.32 4.53
CA ALA A 241 5.30 -6.74 5.32
C ALA A 241 5.40 -5.22 5.22
N ASN A 242 4.46 -4.61 4.50
CA ASN A 242 4.32 -3.16 4.38
C ASN A 242 3.15 -2.69 5.25
N ILE A 243 3.40 -2.56 6.54
CA ILE A 243 2.38 -2.35 7.59
C ILE A 243 2.93 -1.34 8.58
N LEU A 244 2.04 -0.65 9.32
CA LEU A 244 2.43 0.32 10.35
C LEU A 244 3.42 -0.28 11.37
N SER A 245 4.46 0.49 11.72
CA SER A 245 5.55 0.07 12.62
C SER A 245 5.11 -0.56 13.95
N PRO A 246 4.07 -0.05 14.67
CA PRO A 246 3.60 -0.68 15.91
C PRO A 246 3.06 -2.09 15.70
N ILE A 247 2.42 -2.34 14.55
CA ILE A 247 1.89 -3.66 14.19
C ILE A 247 3.06 -4.59 13.84
N LEU A 248 4.04 -4.11 13.05
CA LEU A 248 5.25 -4.87 12.72
C LEU A 248 6.02 -5.28 13.98
N ALA A 249 6.14 -4.40 14.96
CA ALA A 249 6.78 -4.71 16.24
C ALA A 249 6.06 -5.86 16.97
N LYS A 250 4.73 -5.82 17.00
CA LYS A 250 3.92 -6.91 17.57
C LYS A 250 4.12 -8.21 16.78
N MET A 251 4.11 -8.16 15.45
CA MET A 251 4.27 -9.33 14.58
C MET A 251 5.66 -9.96 14.72
N LEU A 252 6.73 -9.17 14.83
CA LEU A 252 8.08 -9.66 15.13
C LEU A 252 8.12 -10.41 16.45
N SER A 253 7.44 -9.89 17.46
CA SER A 253 7.36 -10.52 18.79
C SER A 253 6.52 -11.82 18.79
N THR A 254 5.73 -12.07 17.75
CA THR A 254 4.81 -13.21 17.64
C THR A 254 5.12 -14.14 16.47
N GLY A 255 6.34 -14.11 15.91
CA GLY A 255 6.84 -15.11 14.99
C GLY A 255 6.96 -14.67 13.52
N LEU A 256 6.81 -13.38 13.18
CA LEU A 256 7.00 -12.92 11.78
C LEU A 256 8.38 -13.35 11.22
N ALA A 257 9.42 -13.35 12.06
CA ALA A 257 10.76 -13.80 11.68
C ALA A 257 10.83 -15.28 11.31
N ASP A 258 9.89 -16.10 11.79
CA ASP A 258 9.87 -17.54 11.52
C ASP A 258 9.36 -17.88 10.12
N LEU A 259 8.67 -16.94 9.46
CA LEU A 259 8.30 -17.06 8.04
C LEU A 259 9.50 -16.98 7.10
N VAL A 260 10.63 -16.42 7.56
CA VAL A 260 11.82 -16.24 6.73
C VAL A 260 12.63 -17.52 6.72
N ALA A 261 12.88 -18.08 5.54
CA ALA A 261 13.74 -19.23 5.38
C ALA A 261 15.21 -18.92 5.79
N PRO A 262 16.01 -19.92 6.16
CA PRO A 262 17.45 -19.73 6.36
C PRO A 262 18.10 -19.02 5.17
N SER A 263 18.95 -18.04 5.42
CA SER A 263 19.56 -17.14 4.41
C SER A 263 18.55 -16.29 3.62
N GLY A 264 17.30 -16.22 4.05
CA GLY A 264 16.25 -15.41 3.45
C GLY A 264 16.28 -13.95 3.90
N LEU A 265 15.41 -13.15 3.29
CA LEU A 265 15.24 -11.72 3.59
C LEU A 265 13.80 -11.42 4.00
N LEU A 266 13.68 -10.54 4.99
CA LEU A 266 12.44 -9.88 5.38
C LEU A 266 12.54 -8.41 5.02
N PHE A 267 11.52 -7.90 4.33
CA PHE A 267 11.37 -6.49 3.99
C PHE A 267 10.26 -5.90 4.85
N LEU A 268 10.61 -4.94 5.70
CA LEU A 268 9.65 -4.22 6.54
C LEU A 268 9.49 -2.80 6.03
N GLY A 269 8.34 -2.51 5.43
CA GLY A 269 7.90 -1.19 5.00
C GLY A 269 6.81 -0.61 5.90
N GLY A 270 6.33 0.61 5.59
CA GLY A 270 5.38 1.29 6.46
C GLY A 270 6.03 1.83 7.75
N VAL A 271 7.33 2.08 7.69
CA VAL A 271 8.17 2.50 8.83
C VAL A 271 8.67 3.92 8.57
N LEU A 272 8.47 4.83 9.53
CA LEU A 272 9.08 6.15 9.50
C LEU A 272 10.53 6.10 10.00
N GLU A 273 11.38 6.99 9.49
CA GLU A 273 12.82 6.99 9.78
C GLU A 273 13.13 6.98 11.29
N HIS A 274 12.38 7.75 12.09
CA HIS A 274 12.57 7.80 13.54
C HIS A 274 12.19 6.51 14.28
N GLN A 275 11.41 5.61 13.65
CA GLN A 275 10.99 4.30 14.19
C GLN A 275 11.95 3.16 13.80
N ALA A 276 12.82 3.42 12.82
CA ALA A 276 13.64 2.39 12.18
C ALA A 276 14.59 1.68 13.15
N GLN A 277 15.24 2.44 14.05
CA GLN A 277 16.24 1.87 14.97
C GLN A 277 15.59 0.93 15.98
N ASP A 278 14.47 1.31 16.57
CA ASP A 278 13.77 0.47 17.56
C ASP A 278 13.29 -0.83 16.93
N LEU A 279 12.75 -0.74 15.69
CA LEU A 279 12.29 -1.92 14.96
C LEU A 279 13.44 -2.84 14.53
N ALA A 280 14.60 -2.27 14.15
CA ALA A 280 15.80 -3.02 13.82
C ALA A 280 16.39 -3.74 15.03
N ASP A 281 16.36 -3.11 16.20
CA ASP A 281 16.83 -3.72 17.46
C ASP A 281 15.91 -4.85 17.91
N LEU A 282 14.60 -4.67 17.77
CA LEU A 282 13.62 -5.74 17.99
C LEU A 282 13.85 -6.91 17.02
N ALA A 283 14.03 -6.63 15.73
CA ALA A 283 14.31 -7.66 14.72
C ALA A 283 15.58 -8.45 15.06
N ARG A 284 16.62 -7.78 15.58
CA ARG A 284 17.86 -8.44 16.04
C ARG A 284 17.58 -9.38 17.20
N SER A 285 16.70 -9.04 18.12
CA SER A 285 16.35 -9.87 19.27
C SER A 285 15.65 -11.18 18.87
N VAL A 286 15.06 -11.24 17.68
CA VAL A 286 14.39 -12.43 17.13
C VAL A 286 15.19 -13.11 16.01
N GLY A 287 16.52 -12.87 15.94
CA GLY A 287 17.43 -13.59 15.07
C GLY A 287 17.61 -13.03 13.65
N LEU A 288 17.14 -11.81 13.39
CA LEU A 288 17.34 -11.12 12.12
C LEU A 288 18.44 -10.07 12.24
N THR A 289 19.17 -9.82 11.16
CA THR A 289 20.23 -8.80 11.10
C THR A 289 19.86 -7.75 10.04
N LEU A 290 19.96 -6.49 10.40
CA LEU A 290 19.77 -5.40 9.43
C LEU A 290 20.89 -5.45 8.38
N ARG A 291 20.51 -5.59 7.13
CA ARG A 291 21.40 -5.60 5.97
C ARG A 291 21.49 -4.22 5.32
N GLU A 292 20.35 -3.55 5.20
CA GLU A 292 20.26 -2.23 4.56
C GLU A 292 18.98 -1.53 5.00
N THR A 293 19.00 -0.19 4.97
CA THR A 293 17.83 0.66 5.07
C THR A 293 17.72 1.45 3.76
N LEU A 294 16.58 1.34 3.08
CA LEU A 294 16.24 2.16 1.93
C LEU A 294 15.40 3.34 2.39
N HIS A 295 15.60 4.52 1.82
CA HIS A 295 14.97 5.77 2.24
C HIS A 295 14.26 6.44 1.07
N GLN A 296 13.09 7.00 1.34
CA GLN A 296 12.37 7.92 0.46
C GLN A 296 11.53 8.85 1.33
N GLU A 297 11.79 10.16 1.26
CA GLU A 297 11.19 11.13 2.18
C GLU A 297 11.39 10.70 3.64
N ASP A 298 10.36 10.71 4.47
CA ASP A 298 10.41 10.29 5.86
C ASP A 298 10.23 8.77 6.06
N TRP A 299 10.08 8.01 4.96
CA TRP A 299 9.81 6.58 4.97
C TRP A 299 11.06 5.75 4.74
N VAL A 300 11.08 4.60 5.39
CA VAL A 300 12.15 3.63 5.20
C VAL A 300 11.61 2.21 4.99
N VAL A 301 12.40 1.40 4.27
CA VAL A 301 12.28 -0.05 4.27
C VAL A 301 13.50 -0.65 4.91
N LEU A 302 13.29 -1.47 5.95
CA LEU A 302 14.34 -2.27 6.57
C LEU A 302 14.47 -3.58 5.81
N VAL A 303 15.64 -3.84 5.27
CA VAL A 303 16.01 -5.14 4.68
C VAL A 303 16.74 -5.95 5.72
N LEU A 304 16.09 -7.00 6.21
CA LEU A 304 16.58 -7.85 7.30
C LEU A 304 16.96 -9.22 6.76
N HIS A 305 18.05 -9.78 7.25
CA HIS A 305 18.59 -11.09 6.84
C HIS A 305 18.47 -12.09 7.98
N LYS A 306 17.97 -13.29 7.70
CA LYS A 306 18.01 -14.44 8.61
C LYS A 306 19.25 -15.27 8.33
N HIS A 307 20.09 -15.44 9.33
CA HIS A 307 21.26 -16.34 9.19
C HIS A 307 20.81 -17.79 9.01
N GLY A 308 21.63 -18.58 8.31
CA GLY A 308 21.39 -20.01 8.10
C GLY A 308 21.78 -20.85 9.31
#